data_87493e2ddb2a5ef2e6f17cce7840c2fb
#
_entry.id   87493e2ddb2a5ef2e6f17cce7840c2fb
#
_cell.length_a   1.000
_cell.length_b   1.000
_cell.length_c   1.000
_cell.angle_alpha   90.00
_cell.angle_beta   90.00
_cell.angle_gamma   90.00
#
_symmetry.space_group_name_H-M   'P 1'
#
loop_
_entity.id
_entity.type
_entity.pdbx_description
1 polymer ?
#
loop_
_entity_poly.entity_id
_entity_poly.type
_entity_poly.pdbx_seq_one_letter_code
_entity_poly.pdbx_strand_id
1 'polypeptide(L)'
;PEYDETTVQDLYIGKNLYDDYTLQNHNYFHTSYQNVVMQELGESHLALHLFQGGNPKWKTNALMHNNQKVMDEVLCRLALADGELAMPNGNDWSMFLYDQITSYTTAACFLRDPNALMLENLAYKHIKARQSTTQDGSWLLNSDIGPRRMGVEGHRVMMTYLMHELASTADIQATSWKDF
;
A
#
# COMPACT_ATOMS: atom_id res chain seq x y z
N PRO A 1 -2.93 15.47 22.23
CA PRO A 1 -3.04 16.93 22.28
C PRO A 1 -4.49 17.33 22.47
N GLU A 2 -4.72 18.21 23.41
CA GLU A 2 -6.00 18.83 23.62
C GLU A 2 -6.17 19.93 22.57
N TYR A 3 -7.33 19.96 21.93
CA TYR A 3 -7.74 21.04 21.06
C TYR A 3 -9.07 21.57 21.61
N ASP A 4 -9.07 22.78 22.17
CA ASP A 4 -10.22 23.43 22.79
C ASP A 4 -10.96 22.52 23.80
N GLU A 5 -10.24 21.90 24.74
CA GLU A 5 -10.76 20.95 25.73
C GLU A 5 -11.35 19.65 25.13
N THR A 6 -11.27 19.48 23.82
CA THR A 6 -11.73 18.26 23.12
C THR A 6 -10.60 17.24 23.04
N THR A 7 -10.81 16.04 23.54
CA THR A 7 -9.84 14.95 23.39
C THR A 7 -9.93 14.31 22.01
N VAL A 8 -8.88 13.58 21.58
CA VAL A 8 -8.92 12.81 20.33
C VAL A 8 -10.07 11.78 20.35
N GLN A 9 -10.40 11.25 21.53
CA GLN A 9 -11.50 10.30 21.69
C GLN A 9 -12.87 10.95 21.46
N ASP A 10 -13.04 12.22 21.81
CA ASP A 10 -14.28 12.94 21.58
C ASP A 10 -14.54 13.22 20.09
N LEU A 11 -13.46 13.21 19.29
CA LEU A 11 -13.53 13.34 17.84
C LEU A 11 -13.85 12.02 17.12
N TYR A 12 -13.84 10.90 17.86
CA TYR A 12 -14.12 9.59 17.28
C TYR A 12 -15.62 9.42 16.99
N ILE A 13 -15.96 9.28 15.73
CA ILE A 13 -17.35 9.17 15.25
C ILE A 13 -17.74 7.76 14.81
N GLY A 14 -16.82 6.81 14.87
CA GLY A 14 -17.03 5.44 14.46
C GLY A 14 -15.79 4.83 13.81
N LYS A 15 -15.85 3.55 13.50
CA LYS A 15 -14.75 2.82 12.85
C LYS A 15 -15.14 2.37 11.45
N ASN A 16 -14.22 2.50 10.50
CA ASN A 16 -14.34 1.93 9.17
C ASN A 16 -13.55 0.61 9.02
N LEU A 17 -12.58 0.38 9.92
CA LEU A 17 -11.87 -0.89 10.03
C LEU A 17 -12.54 -1.74 11.10
N TYR A 18 -12.99 -2.93 10.71
CA TYR A 18 -13.67 -3.88 11.59
C TYR A 18 -12.70 -4.79 12.36
N ASP A 19 -13.23 -5.57 13.28
CA ASP A 19 -12.42 -6.45 14.14
C ASP A 19 -11.78 -7.62 13.38
N ASP A 20 -12.29 -7.94 12.19
CA ASP A 20 -11.72 -8.89 11.22
C ASP A 20 -10.72 -8.25 10.26
N TYR A 21 -10.31 -7.01 10.53
CA TYR A 21 -9.41 -6.20 9.73
C TYR A 21 -9.91 -5.80 8.33
N THR A 22 -11.18 -6.07 8.00
CA THR A 22 -11.78 -5.55 6.77
C THR A 22 -12.15 -4.08 6.93
N LEU A 23 -12.05 -3.34 5.83
CA LEU A 23 -12.43 -1.93 5.77
C LEU A 23 -13.65 -1.77 4.88
N GLN A 24 -14.64 -1.04 5.37
CA GLN A 24 -15.77 -0.62 4.54
C GLN A 24 -15.61 0.83 4.10
N ASN A 25 -16.06 1.08 2.89
CA ASN A 25 -16.36 2.41 2.37
C ASN A 25 -17.54 2.31 1.42
N HIS A 26 -18.32 3.37 1.28
CA HIS A 26 -19.56 3.39 0.49
C HIS A 26 -20.53 2.25 0.82
N ASN A 27 -20.55 1.82 2.09
CA ASN A 27 -21.40 0.76 2.65
C ASN A 27 -21.09 -0.67 2.14
N TYR A 28 -19.87 -0.93 1.66
CA TYR A 28 -19.42 -2.28 1.33
C TYR A 28 -17.94 -2.49 1.67
N PHE A 29 -17.52 -3.76 1.71
CA PHE A 29 -16.10 -4.10 1.80
C PHE A 29 -15.36 -3.60 0.56
N HIS A 30 -14.35 -2.77 0.76
CA HIS A 30 -13.72 -2.03 -0.32
C HIS A 30 -12.21 -2.30 -0.36
N THR A 31 -11.80 -3.21 -1.23
CA THR A 31 -10.39 -3.62 -1.36
C THR A 31 -9.46 -2.44 -1.66
N SER A 32 -9.87 -1.52 -2.53
CA SER A 32 -9.07 -0.35 -2.88
C SER A 32 -8.75 0.53 -1.67
N TYR A 33 -9.75 0.83 -0.84
CA TYR A 33 -9.52 1.62 0.37
C TYR A 33 -8.72 0.87 1.42
N GLN A 34 -8.90 -0.45 1.52
CA GLN A 34 -8.07 -1.31 2.36
C GLN A 34 -6.58 -1.14 2.02
N ASN A 35 -6.28 -1.13 0.73
CA ASN A 35 -4.93 -0.95 0.21
C ASN A 35 -4.41 0.49 0.40
N VAL A 36 -5.22 1.49 0.06
CA VAL A 36 -4.85 2.91 0.15
C VAL A 36 -4.48 3.33 1.58
N VAL A 37 -5.17 2.83 2.59
CA VAL A 37 -4.83 3.15 4.00
C VAL A 37 -3.38 2.78 4.31
N MET A 38 -2.94 1.59 3.93
CA MET A 38 -1.55 1.16 4.16
C MET A 38 -0.55 2.00 3.37
N GLN A 39 -0.89 2.35 2.13
CA GLN A 39 -0.07 3.22 1.31
C GLN A 39 0.12 4.60 1.96
N GLU A 40 -0.97 5.26 2.34
CA GLU A 40 -0.93 6.60 2.94
C GLU A 40 -0.17 6.61 4.28
N LEU A 41 -0.29 5.56 5.07
CA LEU A 41 0.50 5.40 6.29
C LEU A 41 1.99 5.23 5.98
N GLY A 42 2.35 4.50 4.95
CA GLY A 42 3.73 4.33 4.51
C GLY A 42 4.34 5.64 4.02
N GLU A 43 3.63 6.39 3.20
CA GLU A 43 4.06 7.71 2.72
C GLU A 43 4.21 8.71 3.88
N SER A 44 3.28 8.69 4.83
CA SER A 44 3.34 9.50 6.05
C SER A 44 4.56 9.13 6.91
N HIS A 45 4.84 7.85 7.06
CA HIS A 45 6.01 7.37 7.78
C HIS A 45 7.32 7.84 7.13
N LEU A 46 7.43 7.69 5.81
CA LEU A 46 8.57 8.17 5.04
C LEU A 46 8.76 9.69 5.22
N ALA A 47 7.69 10.47 5.06
CA ALA A 47 7.74 11.92 5.20
C ALA A 47 8.19 12.36 6.61
N LEU A 48 7.66 11.73 7.65
CA LEU A 48 8.06 11.99 9.04
C LEU A 48 9.52 11.64 9.29
N HIS A 49 9.98 10.53 8.74
CA HIS A 49 11.38 10.12 8.87
C HIS A 49 12.33 11.13 8.20
N LEU A 50 12.02 11.55 6.99
CA LEU A 50 12.80 12.56 6.26
C LEU A 50 12.78 13.92 6.98
N PHE A 51 11.63 14.36 7.48
CA PHE A 51 11.48 15.60 8.23
C PHE A 51 12.31 15.61 9.50
N GLN A 52 12.42 14.49 10.18
CA GLN A 52 13.14 14.37 11.46
C GLN A 52 14.64 14.10 11.30
N GLY A 53 15.15 14.05 10.09
CA GLY A 53 16.56 13.74 9.84
C GLY A 53 16.98 12.37 10.40
N GLY A 54 16.08 11.39 10.37
CA GLY A 54 16.35 10.05 10.88
C GLY A 54 16.20 9.92 12.40
N ASN A 55 15.63 10.89 13.09
CA ASN A 55 15.40 10.81 14.53
C ASN A 55 14.36 9.74 14.90
N PRO A 56 14.72 8.69 15.67
CA PRO A 56 13.86 7.55 15.95
C PRO A 56 12.75 7.81 16.98
N LYS A 57 12.40 9.06 17.29
CA LYS A 57 11.31 9.39 18.22
C LYS A 57 9.95 8.84 17.76
N TRP A 58 9.75 8.67 16.46
CA TRP A 58 8.55 8.08 15.87
C TRP A 58 8.80 6.60 15.61
N LYS A 59 8.18 5.77 16.40
CA LYS A 59 8.24 4.33 16.19
C LYS A 59 7.26 3.93 15.09
N THR A 60 7.73 3.18 14.13
CA THR A 60 6.92 2.58 13.04
C THR A 60 5.67 1.88 13.58
N ASN A 61 5.80 1.17 14.70
CA ASN A 61 4.69 0.44 15.33
C ASN A 61 3.48 1.31 15.69
N ALA A 62 3.68 2.59 16.01
CA ALA A 62 2.58 3.50 16.33
C ALA A 62 1.75 3.86 15.09
N LEU A 63 2.41 4.05 13.93
CA LEU A 63 1.75 4.34 12.67
C LEU A 63 1.20 3.09 11.98
N MET A 64 1.85 1.94 12.19
CA MET A 64 1.54 0.68 11.53
C MET A 64 0.73 -0.28 12.41
N HIS A 65 0.11 0.22 13.49
CA HIS A 65 -0.70 -0.60 14.38
C HIS A 65 -1.78 -1.35 13.61
N ASN A 66 -1.84 -2.67 13.80
CA ASN A 66 -2.72 -3.61 13.09
C ASN A 66 -2.50 -3.77 11.57
N ASN A 67 -1.63 -2.99 10.93
CA ASN A 67 -1.44 -3.09 9.48
C ASN A 67 -0.76 -4.40 9.04
N GLN A 68 0.02 -5.04 9.93
CA GLN A 68 0.48 -6.42 9.69
C GLN A 68 -0.71 -7.37 9.51
N LYS A 69 -1.73 -7.23 10.36
CA LYS A 69 -2.96 -8.04 10.26
C LYS A 69 -3.77 -7.72 9.00
N VAL A 70 -3.82 -6.44 8.62
CA VAL A 70 -4.44 -6.04 7.35
C VAL A 70 -3.75 -6.70 6.17
N MET A 71 -2.41 -6.74 6.16
CA MET A 71 -1.65 -7.40 5.11
C MET A 71 -1.94 -8.90 5.08
N ASP A 72 -1.71 -9.60 6.20
CA ASP A 72 -1.77 -11.07 6.25
C ASP A 72 -3.19 -11.63 6.15
N GLU A 73 -4.15 -11.01 6.85
CA GLU A 73 -5.50 -11.55 6.96
C GLU A 73 -6.44 -11.08 5.85
N VAL A 74 -6.11 -9.97 5.17
CA VAL A 74 -6.98 -9.41 4.13
C VAL A 74 -6.27 -9.32 2.78
N LEU A 75 -5.24 -8.50 2.65
CA LEU A 75 -4.65 -8.22 1.34
C LEU A 75 -4.01 -9.46 0.70
N CYS A 76 -3.27 -10.23 1.48
CA CYS A 76 -2.69 -11.48 0.99
C CYS A 76 -3.75 -12.48 0.52
N ARG A 77 -4.88 -12.57 1.22
CA ARG A 77 -5.98 -13.48 0.86
C ARG A 77 -6.79 -13.04 -0.37
N LEU A 78 -6.65 -11.79 -0.76
CA LEU A 78 -7.26 -11.23 -1.97
C LEU A 78 -6.30 -11.21 -3.15
N ALA A 79 -5.03 -11.54 -2.92
CA ALA A 79 -4.00 -11.46 -3.95
C ALA A 79 -4.23 -12.49 -5.06
N LEU A 80 -4.00 -12.06 -6.29
CA LEU A 80 -4.01 -12.89 -7.49
C LEU A 80 -2.56 -13.26 -7.88
N ALA A 81 -2.41 -14.27 -8.71
CA ALA A 81 -1.10 -14.79 -9.11
C ALA A 81 -0.17 -13.79 -9.81
N ASP A 82 -0.72 -12.71 -10.33
CA ASP A 82 0.02 -11.60 -10.96
C ASP A 82 0.30 -10.44 -10.00
N GLY A 83 -0.13 -10.54 -8.73
CA GLY A 83 0.04 -9.52 -7.71
C GLY A 83 -1.09 -8.49 -7.65
N GLU A 84 -2.10 -8.57 -8.53
CA GLU A 84 -3.32 -7.77 -8.38
C GLU A 84 -4.17 -8.25 -7.20
N LEU A 85 -5.05 -7.38 -6.73
CA LEU A 85 -6.01 -7.72 -5.70
C LEU A 85 -7.40 -7.95 -6.30
N ALA A 86 -8.03 -9.02 -5.86
CA ALA A 86 -9.44 -9.28 -6.20
C ALA A 86 -10.36 -8.19 -5.60
N MET A 87 -11.40 -7.85 -6.34
CA MET A 87 -12.42 -6.88 -5.95
C MET A 87 -13.77 -7.59 -5.80
N PRO A 88 -13.96 -8.40 -4.75
CA PRO A 88 -15.12 -9.30 -4.63
C PRO A 88 -16.46 -8.57 -4.62
N ASN A 89 -16.49 -7.34 -4.14
CA ASN A 89 -17.70 -6.49 -4.15
C ASN A 89 -17.66 -5.41 -5.25
N GLY A 90 -16.70 -5.52 -6.18
CA GLY A 90 -16.46 -4.47 -7.17
C GLY A 90 -15.66 -3.30 -6.64
N ASN A 91 -15.56 -2.26 -7.47
CA ASN A 91 -14.83 -1.04 -7.17
C ASN A 91 -15.55 0.12 -7.85
N ASP A 92 -15.88 1.15 -7.12
CA ASP A 92 -16.57 2.36 -7.63
C ASP A 92 -15.60 3.44 -8.17
N TRP A 93 -14.31 3.17 -8.10
CA TRP A 93 -13.27 3.92 -8.80
C TRP A 93 -12.09 3.03 -9.17
N SER A 94 -11.34 3.42 -10.18
CA SER A 94 -10.25 2.60 -10.70
C SER A 94 -9.09 2.50 -9.72
N MET A 95 -8.63 1.27 -9.51
CA MET A 95 -7.34 1.00 -8.89
C MET A 95 -6.52 0.13 -9.84
N PHE A 96 -5.30 0.53 -10.05
CA PHE A 96 -4.35 -0.18 -10.91
C PHE A 96 -3.29 -0.88 -10.07
N LEU A 97 -2.62 -1.87 -10.63
CA LEU A 97 -1.60 -2.66 -9.95
C LEU A 97 -0.50 -1.82 -9.29
N TYR A 98 -0.09 -0.75 -9.92
CA TYR A 98 0.93 0.15 -9.38
C TYR A 98 0.45 1.00 -8.19
N ASP A 99 -0.85 1.24 -8.04
CA ASP A 99 -1.43 1.81 -6.82
C ASP A 99 -1.25 0.85 -5.64
N GLN A 100 -1.33 -0.44 -5.92
CA GLN A 100 -1.22 -1.49 -4.91
C GLN A 100 0.23 -1.70 -4.45
N ILE A 101 1.20 -1.46 -5.34
CA ILE A 101 2.61 -1.72 -5.07
C ILE A 101 3.13 -0.93 -3.87
N THR A 102 2.71 0.32 -3.68
CA THR A 102 3.18 1.16 -2.57
C THR A 102 2.76 0.60 -1.21
N SER A 103 1.59 -0.02 -1.11
CA SER A 103 1.16 -0.68 0.14
C SER A 103 1.97 -1.93 0.43
N TYR A 104 2.31 -2.72 -0.59
CA TYR A 104 3.18 -3.88 -0.45
C TYR A 104 4.58 -3.45 0.01
N THR A 105 5.14 -2.43 -0.63
CA THR A 105 6.43 -1.86 -0.23
C THR A 105 6.41 -1.34 1.21
N THR A 106 5.33 -0.66 1.62
CA THR A 106 5.15 -0.20 3.00
C THR A 106 5.30 -1.34 4.00
N ALA A 107 4.60 -2.45 3.75
CA ALA A 107 4.66 -3.62 4.63
C ALA A 107 6.02 -4.33 4.53
N ALA A 108 6.55 -4.52 3.33
CA ALA A 108 7.86 -5.16 3.14
C ALA A 108 8.98 -4.38 3.83
N CYS A 109 9.05 -3.07 3.64
CA CYS A 109 10.11 -2.22 4.19
C CYS A 109 9.96 -1.98 5.69
N PHE A 110 8.77 -1.59 6.15
CA PHE A 110 8.59 -1.08 7.52
C PHE A 110 8.04 -2.11 8.50
N LEU A 111 7.31 -3.13 8.02
CA LEU A 111 6.85 -4.26 8.84
C LEU A 111 7.73 -5.50 8.65
N ARG A 112 8.66 -5.49 7.71
CA ARG A 112 9.57 -6.60 7.39
C ARG A 112 8.81 -7.86 6.94
N ASP A 113 7.72 -7.67 6.21
CA ASP A 113 6.78 -8.71 5.83
C ASP A 113 7.23 -9.46 4.56
N PRO A 114 7.53 -10.77 4.64
CA PRO A 114 7.95 -11.55 3.49
C PRO A 114 6.82 -11.82 2.48
N ASN A 115 5.54 -11.82 2.92
CA ASN A 115 4.39 -11.99 2.05
C ASN A 115 4.18 -10.74 1.21
N ALA A 116 4.27 -9.57 1.85
CA ALA A 116 4.21 -8.29 1.14
C ALA A 116 5.34 -8.14 0.13
N LEU A 117 6.55 -8.58 0.46
CA LEU A 117 7.68 -8.58 -0.48
C LEU A 117 7.43 -9.52 -1.68
N MET A 118 6.80 -10.67 -1.45
CA MET A 118 6.36 -11.54 -2.53
C MET A 118 5.37 -10.83 -3.46
N LEU A 119 4.34 -10.18 -2.91
CA LEU A 119 3.34 -9.45 -3.68
C LEU A 119 3.95 -8.28 -4.45
N GLU A 120 4.86 -7.54 -3.84
CA GLU A 120 5.60 -6.48 -4.50
C GLU A 120 6.39 -7.00 -5.71
N ASN A 121 7.09 -8.12 -5.56
CA ASN A 121 7.84 -8.74 -6.65
C ASN A 121 6.93 -9.19 -7.81
N LEU A 122 5.75 -9.72 -7.51
CA LEU A 122 4.75 -10.09 -8.52
C LEU A 122 4.23 -8.84 -9.25
N ALA A 123 3.90 -7.78 -8.51
CA ALA A 123 3.44 -6.52 -9.07
C ALA A 123 4.50 -5.87 -9.99
N TYR A 124 5.75 -5.82 -9.56
CA TYR A 124 6.85 -5.33 -10.39
C TYR A 124 7.03 -6.14 -11.67
N LYS A 125 6.96 -7.46 -11.58
CA LYS A 125 7.05 -8.33 -12.74
C LYS A 125 5.93 -8.03 -13.74
N HIS A 126 4.72 -7.82 -13.26
CA HIS A 126 3.57 -7.48 -14.09
C HIS A 126 3.73 -6.10 -14.75
N ILE A 127 4.09 -5.07 -13.98
CA ILE A 127 4.35 -3.72 -14.50
C ILE A 127 5.43 -3.76 -15.58
N LYS A 128 6.54 -4.44 -15.32
CA LYS A 128 7.63 -4.58 -16.28
C LYS A 128 7.19 -5.28 -17.57
N ALA A 129 6.36 -6.31 -17.47
CA ALA A 129 5.79 -6.99 -18.63
C ALA A 129 4.91 -6.03 -19.46
N ARG A 130 4.08 -5.22 -18.82
CA ARG A 130 3.25 -4.19 -19.48
C ARG A 130 4.10 -3.10 -20.13
N GLN A 131 5.11 -2.58 -19.45
CA GLN A 131 6.04 -1.58 -20.00
C GLN A 131 6.74 -2.10 -21.27
N SER A 132 7.07 -3.39 -21.33
CA SER A 132 7.74 -3.98 -22.50
C SER A 132 6.85 -4.09 -23.73
N THR A 133 5.54 -3.86 -23.62
CA THR A 133 4.60 -3.86 -24.76
C THR A 133 4.51 -2.50 -25.45
N THR A 134 5.10 -1.45 -24.87
CA THR A 134 5.08 -0.10 -25.43
C THR A 134 6.48 0.33 -25.89
N GLN A 135 6.53 1.23 -26.88
CA GLN A 135 7.82 1.71 -27.41
C GLN A 135 8.54 2.67 -26.45
N ASP A 136 7.80 3.36 -25.62
CA ASP A 136 8.28 4.37 -24.67
C ASP A 136 8.37 3.86 -23.23
N GLY A 137 8.04 2.58 -22.98
CA GLY A 137 8.05 1.98 -21.65
C GLY A 137 6.89 2.42 -20.75
N SER A 138 5.88 3.11 -21.28
CA SER A 138 4.68 3.43 -20.52
C SER A 138 3.89 2.17 -20.16
N TRP A 139 3.30 2.12 -18.98
CA TRP A 139 2.45 0.99 -18.55
C TRP A 139 0.96 1.30 -18.56
N LEU A 140 0.60 2.57 -18.69
CA LEU A 140 -0.78 3.00 -18.82
C LEU A 140 -1.19 2.98 -20.28
N LEU A 141 -1.86 1.89 -20.68
CA LEU A 141 -2.26 1.68 -22.07
C LEU A 141 -3.57 2.36 -22.43
N ASN A 142 -4.30 2.89 -21.47
CA ASN A 142 -5.61 3.48 -21.69
C ASN A 142 -5.52 5.00 -21.73
N SER A 143 -5.84 5.57 -22.90
CA SER A 143 -5.90 7.01 -23.12
C SER A 143 -6.92 7.73 -22.22
N ASP A 144 -7.92 7.03 -21.69
CA ASP A 144 -8.96 7.61 -20.84
C ASP A 144 -8.45 7.98 -19.44
N ILE A 145 -7.31 7.43 -19.04
CA ILE A 145 -6.71 7.70 -17.74
C ILE A 145 -6.08 9.10 -17.69
N GLY A 146 -5.48 9.54 -18.77
CA GLY A 146 -4.93 10.87 -18.95
C GLY A 146 -3.67 11.20 -18.13
N PRO A 147 -3.01 12.34 -18.42
CA PRO A 147 -1.71 12.70 -17.85
C PRO A 147 -1.74 12.89 -16.32
N ARG A 148 -2.87 13.35 -15.76
CA ARG A 148 -3.00 13.53 -14.32
C ARG A 148 -2.83 12.20 -13.57
N ARG A 149 -3.46 11.15 -14.07
CA ARG A 149 -3.36 9.82 -13.45
C ARG A 149 -1.95 9.26 -13.58
N MET A 150 -1.33 9.43 -14.73
CA MET A 150 0.07 9.04 -14.93
C MET A 150 1.01 9.69 -13.91
N GLY A 151 0.79 10.97 -13.61
CA GLY A 151 1.57 11.69 -12.59
C GLY A 151 1.39 11.11 -11.19
N VAL A 152 0.17 10.74 -10.83
CA VAL A 152 -0.13 10.08 -9.54
C VAL A 152 0.60 8.74 -9.45
N GLU A 153 0.53 7.92 -10.50
CA GLU A 153 1.18 6.62 -10.51
C GLU A 153 2.72 6.72 -10.50
N GLY A 154 3.27 7.69 -11.22
CA GLY A 154 4.69 8.01 -11.17
C GLY A 154 5.14 8.41 -9.76
N HIS A 155 4.34 9.19 -9.04
CA HIS A 155 4.57 9.52 -7.63
C HIS A 155 4.61 8.25 -6.77
N ARG A 156 3.65 7.35 -6.91
CA ARG A 156 3.57 6.12 -6.12
C ARG A 156 4.78 5.21 -6.32
N VAL A 157 5.19 5.02 -7.55
CA VAL A 157 6.42 4.26 -7.86
C VAL A 157 7.66 4.95 -7.29
N MET A 158 7.71 6.28 -7.30
CA MET A 158 8.80 7.03 -6.66
C MET A 158 8.80 6.79 -5.15
N MET A 159 7.64 6.77 -4.50
CA MET A 159 7.54 6.49 -3.06
C MET A 159 8.05 5.08 -2.73
N THR A 160 7.75 4.06 -3.55
CA THR A 160 8.29 2.71 -3.35
C THR A 160 9.82 2.70 -3.38
N TYR A 161 10.42 3.39 -4.35
CA TYR A 161 11.87 3.54 -4.44
C TYR A 161 12.46 4.17 -3.17
N LEU A 162 11.89 5.29 -2.72
CA LEU A 162 12.36 5.98 -1.53
C LEU A 162 12.20 5.15 -0.23
N MET A 163 11.15 4.34 -0.13
CA MET A 163 10.98 3.42 0.99
C MET A 163 12.08 2.37 1.04
N HIS A 164 12.47 1.81 -0.10
CA HIS A 164 13.60 0.86 -0.18
C HIS A 164 14.95 1.51 0.13
N GLU A 165 15.16 2.76 -0.29
CA GLU A 165 16.36 3.52 0.09
C GLU A 165 16.43 3.76 1.61
N LEU A 166 15.28 3.95 2.25
CA LEU A 166 15.20 4.15 3.69
C LEU A 166 15.31 2.84 4.47
N ALA A 167 14.70 1.77 3.99
CA ALA A 167 14.60 0.47 4.68
C ALA A 167 14.75 -0.67 3.66
N SER A 168 16.00 -1.05 3.37
CA SER A 168 16.32 -2.14 2.46
C SER A 168 15.64 -3.45 2.87
N THR A 169 15.16 -4.20 1.88
CA THR A 169 14.58 -5.54 2.04
C THR A 169 15.54 -6.65 1.62
N ALA A 170 16.80 -6.33 1.35
CA ALA A 170 17.80 -7.27 0.82
C ALA A 170 18.07 -8.48 1.75
N ASP A 171 17.78 -8.33 3.03
CA ASP A 171 17.93 -9.38 4.06
C ASP A 171 16.63 -10.17 4.30
N ILE A 172 15.55 -9.87 3.57
CA ILE A 172 14.27 -10.57 3.68
C ILE A 172 14.18 -11.60 2.55
N GLN A 173 13.90 -12.83 2.90
CA GLN A 173 13.52 -13.85 1.93
C GLN A 173 12.00 -13.76 1.69
N ALA A 174 11.61 -13.35 0.48
CA ALA A 174 10.20 -13.31 0.10
C ALA A 174 9.57 -14.71 0.17
N THR A 175 8.33 -14.79 0.60
CA THR A 175 7.54 -16.03 0.54
C THR A 175 7.40 -16.49 -0.91
N SER A 176 7.37 -17.81 -1.11
CA SER A 176 7.07 -18.35 -2.44
C SER A 176 5.57 -18.34 -2.68
N TRP A 177 5.14 -17.84 -3.83
CA TRP A 177 3.71 -17.90 -4.22
C TRP A 177 3.13 -19.33 -4.18
N LYS A 178 3.97 -20.35 -4.37
CA LYS A 178 3.54 -21.75 -4.32
C LYS A 178 3.23 -22.24 -2.91
N ASP A 179 3.77 -21.56 -1.90
CA ASP A 179 3.62 -21.89 -0.49
C ASP A 179 2.52 -21.05 0.17
N PHE A 180 1.87 -20.20 -0.64
CA PHE A 180 0.82 -19.29 -0.26
C PHE A 180 -0.56 -19.79 -0.72
#